data_5b591ea4ede6926fca14c61b78c48b28
#
_entry.id   5b591ea4ede6926fca14c61b78c48b28
#
_cell.length_a   1.000
_cell.length_b   1.000
_cell.length_c   1.000
_cell.angle_alpha   90.00
_cell.angle_beta   90.00
_cell.angle_gamma   90.00
#
_symmetry.space_group_name_H-M   'P 1'
#
loop_
_entity.id
_entity.type
_entity.pdbx_description
1 polymer ?
#
loop_
_entity_poly.entity_id
_entity_poly.type
_entity_poly.pdbx_seq_one_letter_code
_entity_poly.pdbx_strand_id
1 'polypeptide(L)'
;MSGRALFCEPRRIRRGSALTLVFAGVLVAGAATGNLPGPADRTPAAGRTQAAAPVGRHAEVAEAAEEAMAAGTSPVEAARRAVSRSGDRWGAVYSPEEYEEFAETLDGGYTGVGLWARERSGRIEVTRVGGGTPAADAGIRAGDRLRSVDGATVDGRPVTEVVSLLRGDDTGGSAGTTVRLGLERGTRTWSETLRRARLSRDTVTVDELPGEITVVKVAAFTKGSGDEVRDAVREAPDGAGIVLDLRGNSGGLVAEAVTAASAFLDGGLVATYDVEGEQRALHAEPGGDTARPLVALVDGGTMSAAELLTGALQDRGRAVVVGSRTFGKGSVQVPGRLPDGSVAELTVGHYRTPSGRSVDGRGITPDLEAGERALRQAGTILAGLGR
;
A
#
# COMPACT_ATOMS: atom_id res chain seq x y z
N MET A 1 -15.57 -23.60 -50.07
CA MET A 1 -16.55 -22.55 -49.68
C MET A 1 -16.03 -21.86 -48.44
N SER A 2 -15.73 -20.59 -48.61
CA SER A 2 -14.90 -19.77 -47.68
C SER A 2 -15.68 -19.29 -46.47
N GLY A 3 -15.14 -19.49 -45.28
CA GLY A 3 -15.60 -18.89 -44.02
C GLY A 3 -14.62 -17.82 -43.57
N ARG A 4 -15.04 -16.57 -43.65
CA ARG A 4 -14.26 -15.36 -43.24
C ARG A 4 -14.11 -15.28 -41.73
N ALA A 5 -12.89 -15.16 -41.25
CA ALA A 5 -12.59 -14.74 -39.92
C ALA A 5 -12.82 -13.22 -39.79
N LEU A 6 -13.68 -12.82 -38.84
CA LEU A 6 -13.89 -11.43 -38.44
C LEU A 6 -12.90 -11.10 -37.31
N PHE A 7 -11.91 -10.30 -37.62
CA PHE A 7 -11.05 -9.62 -36.63
C PHE A 7 -11.88 -8.51 -35.94
N CYS A 8 -12.06 -8.61 -34.64
CA CYS A 8 -12.56 -7.51 -33.81
C CYS A 8 -11.38 -6.61 -33.40
N GLU A 9 -11.34 -5.41 -33.95
CA GLU A 9 -10.45 -4.34 -33.45
C GLU A 9 -10.86 -3.89 -32.05
N PRO A 10 -9.90 -3.63 -31.12
CA PRO A 10 -10.22 -3.12 -29.81
C PRO A 10 -10.64 -1.65 -29.89
N ARG A 11 -11.86 -1.35 -29.49
CA ARG A 11 -12.37 0.01 -29.31
C ARG A 11 -11.50 0.77 -28.30
N ARG A 12 -11.00 1.92 -28.70
CA ARG A 12 -10.34 2.92 -27.85
C ARG A 12 -11.23 3.26 -26.65
N ILE A 13 -10.84 2.83 -25.47
CA ILE A 13 -11.44 3.24 -24.20
C ILE A 13 -11.05 4.73 -23.98
N ARG A 14 -12.05 5.59 -23.94
CA ARG A 14 -11.90 6.99 -23.50
C ARG A 14 -11.42 6.97 -22.05
N ARG A 15 -10.39 7.74 -21.76
CA ARG A 15 -9.84 8.01 -20.44
C ARG A 15 -10.92 8.64 -19.57
N GLY A 16 -11.57 7.84 -18.75
CA GLY A 16 -12.27 8.25 -17.55
C GLY A 16 -11.27 8.14 -16.41
N SER A 17 -11.20 9.18 -15.61
CA SER A 17 -10.31 9.29 -14.45
C SER A 17 -10.62 8.18 -13.46
N ALA A 18 -9.87 7.07 -13.51
CA ALA A 18 -9.83 6.11 -12.44
C ALA A 18 -8.88 6.69 -11.39
N LEU A 19 -9.42 7.16 -10.27
CA LEU A 19 -8.65 7.44 -9.06
C LEU A 19 -8.10 6.09 -8.58
N THR A 20 -6.93 5.74 -9.06
CA THR A 20 -6.17 4.63 -8.53
C THR A 20 -5.56 5.16 -7.24
N LEU A 21 -6.03 4.69 -6.09
CA LEU A 21 -5.38 4.89 -4.79
C LEU A 21 -3.98 4.28 -4.89
N VAL A 22 -3.00 5.11 -5.22
CA VAL A 22 -1.59 4.75 -5.22
C VAL A 22 -1.12 4.90 -3.79
N PHE A 23 -0.94 3.79 -3.07
CA PHE A 23 -0.25 3.80 -1.79
C PHE A 23 1.21 4.17 -2.02
N ALA A 24 1.55 5.42 -1.71
CA ALA A 24 2.94 5.85 -1.68
C ALA A 24 3.58 5.35 -0.38
N GLY A 25 4.70 4.65 -0.48
CA GLY A 25 5.47 4.24 0.68
C GLY A 25 6.17 5.46 1.30
N VAL A 26 5.83 5.81 2.53
CA VAL A 26 6.45 6.92 3.26
C VAL A 26 7.64 6.40 4.06
N LEU A 27 8.81 6.97 3.81
CA LEU A 27 9.97 6.84 4.70
C LEU A 27 9.83 7.88 5.82
N VAL A 28 9.24 7.48 6.95
CA VAL A 28 9.43 8.24 8.18
C VAL A 28 10.81 7.87 8.73
N ALA A 29 11.85 8.61 8.30
CA ALA A 29 13.12 8.59 8.99
C ALA A 29 12.92 9.30 10.33
N GLY A 30 12.80 8.52 11.42
CA GLY A 30 12.81 9.05 12.77
C GLY A 30 14.12 9.80 13.01
N ALA A 31 14.06 11.12 13.06
CA ALA A 31 15.15 11.96 13.55
C ALA A 31 15.24 11.80 15.08
N ALA A 32 15.91 10.78 15.53
CA ALA A 32 16.31 10.59 16.92
C ALA A 32 17.77 10.11 16.94
N THR A 33 18.68 11.04 16.74
CA THR A 33 19.95 11.18 17.47
C THR A 33 20.69 12.41 16.91
N GLY A 34 20.84 13.44 17.73
CA GLY A 34 21.61 14.63 17.37
C GLY A 34 23.09 14.28 17.19
N ASN A 35 23.56 14.52 15.98
CA ASN A 35 24.92 14.93 15.68
C ASN A 35 24.98 15.35 14.20
N LEU A 36 24.92 16.63 13.95
CA LEU A 36 25.26 17.22 12.66
C LEU A 36 26.73 17.61 12.69
N PRO A 37 27.58 17.10 11.79
CA PRO A 37 28.90 17.73 11.55
C PRO A 37 28.71 18.91 10.59
N GLY A 38 29.37 20.02 10.93
CA GLY A 38 29.37 21.25 10.16
C GLY A 38 30.13 21.17 8.82
N PRO A 39 30.04 22.22 7.98
CA PRO A 39 30.45 22.17 6.57
C PRO A 39 31.97 22.20 6.42
N ALA A 40 32.53 21.34 5.61
CA ALA A 40 33.89 21.40 5.11
C ALA A 40 33.87 21.51 3.56
N ASP A 41 34.54 22.57 3.08
CA ASP A 41 34.81 22.94 1.71
C ASP A 41 35.25 21.77 0.80
N ARG A 42 34.63 21.62 -0.37
CA ARG A 42 35.25 20.98 -1.54
C ARG A 42 34.82 21.63 -2.84
N THR A 43 35.80 22.00 -3.61
CA THR A 43 35.78 22.61 -4.94
C THR A 43 35.17 21.67 -6.00
N PRO A 44 34.51 22.19 -7.06
CA PRO A 44 33.74 21.34 -7.99
C PRO A 44 34.60 20.82 -9.15
N ALA A 45 34.41 19.56 -9.51
CA ALA A 45 34.82 18.99 -10.81
C ALA A 45 33.65 18.92 -11.77
N ALA A 46 33.87 19.41 -12.99
CA ALA A 46 32.87 19.63 -14.02
C ALA A 46 32.38 18.35 -14.73
N GLY A 47 31.11 18.35 -15.06
CA GLY A 47 30.57 17.67 -16.25
C GLY A 47 29.86 16.34 -16.06
N ARG A 48 28.56 16.40 -15.68
CA ARG A 48 27.49 15.46 -16.06
C ARG A 48 26.17 16.19 -15.94
N THR A 49 25.34 16.11 -16.97
CA THR A 49 23.94 16.57 -16.92
C THR A 49 23.23 15.94 -15.74
N GLN A 50 23.15 16.67 -14.63
CA GLN A 50 22.44 16.28 -13.42
C GLN A 50 20.94 16.45 -13.69
N ALA A 51 20.19 15.36 -13.55
CA ALA A 51 18.79 15.47 -13.22
C ALA A 51 18.71 16.32 -11.94
N ALA A 52 17.87 17.36 -11.94
CA ALA A 52 17.73 18.29 -10.82
C ALA A 52 17.55 17.52 -9.50
N ALA A 53 18.32 17.90 -8.49
CA ALA A 53 18.31 17.28 -7.17
C ALA A 53 16.91 17.36 -6.51
N PRO A 54 16.49 16.38 -5.69
CA PRO A 54 15.15 16.32 -5.09
C PRO A 54 14.75 17.56 -4.28
N VAL A 55 15.70 18.24 -3.64
CA VAL A 55 15.47 19.52 -2.93
C VAL A 55 14.96 20.60 -3.90
N GLY A 56 15.48 20.63 -5.14
CA GLY A 56 14.99 21.55 -6.17
C GLY A 56 13.51 21.31 -6.51
N ARG A 57 13.08 20.07 -6.59
CA ARG A 57 11.68 19.75 -6.94
C ARG A 57 10.68 20.14 -5.86
N HIS A 58 10.99 19.95 -4.59
CA HIS A 58 10.13 20.43 -3.49
C HIS A 58 10.04 21.96 -3.50
N ALA A 59 11.16 22.65 -3.75
CA ALA A 59 11.19 24.10 -3.87
C ALA A 59 10.34 24.61 -5.05
N GLU A 60 10.46 24.00 -6.24
CA GLU A 60 9.66 24.34 -7.41
C GLU A 60 8.15 24.14 -7.18
N VAL A 61 7.77 23.08 -6.49
CA VAL A 61 6.36 22.81 -6.16
C VAL A 61 5.85 23.77 -5.10
N ALA A 62 6.66 24.11 -4.10
CA ALA A 62 6.33 25.11 -3.08
C ALA A 62 6.19 26.52 -3.69
N GLU A 63 7.11 26.91 -4.56
CA GLU A 63 7.07 28.20 -5.29
C GLU A 63 5.79 28.33 -6.12
N ALA A 64 5.41 27.26 -6.84
CA ALA A 64 4.16 27.24 -7.60
C ALA A 64 2.91 27.40 -6.72
N ALA A 65 2.94 26.86 -5.50
CA ALA A 65 1.86 27.03 -4.53
C ALA A 65 1.84 28.47 -3.97
N GLU A 66 3.00 29.06 -3.65
CA GLU A 66 3.12 30.44 -3.18
C GLU A 66 2.65 31.45 -4.22
N GLU A 67 3.04 31.30 -5.49
CA GLU A 67 2.58 32.14 -6.60
C GLU A 67 1.06 32.08 -6.76
N ALA A 68 0.49 30.89 -6.64
CA ALA A 68 -0.97 30.71 -6.72
C ALA A 68 -1.70 31.39 -5.55
N MET A 69 -1.16 31.30 -4.33
CA MET A 69 -1.68 32.02 -3.16
C MET A 69 -1.67 33.53 -3.38
N ALA A 70 -0.53 34.06 -3.87
CA ALA A 70 -0.39 35.50 -4.16
C ALA A 70 -1.35 35.96 -5.27
N ALA A 71 -1.66 35.08 -6.23
CA ALA A 71 -2.62 35.34 -7.32
C ALA A 71 -4.08 35.08 -6.93
N GLY A 72 -4.37 34.64 -5.72
CA GLY A 72 -5.73 34.31 -5.26
C GLY A 72 -6.34 33.08 -5.94
N THR A 73 -5.50 32.17 -6.42
CA THR A 73 -5.90 30.89 -7.06
C THR A 73 -5.57 29.69 -6.14
N SER A 74 -6.04 28.50 -6.49
CA SER A 74 -5.83 27.31 -5.67
C SER A 74 -4.35 26.86 -5.63
N PRO A 75 -3.69 26.90 -4.45
CA PRO A 75 -2.31 26.44 -4.31
C PRO A 75 -2.14 24.94 -4.59
N VAL A 76 -3.07 24.13 -4.08
CA VAL A 76 -3.09 22.67 -4.29
C VAL A 76 -3.11 22.32 -5.78
N GLU A 77 -3.96 22.99 -6.56
CA GLU A 77 -4.04 22.76 -8.01
C GLU A 77 -2.79 23.25 -8.75
N ALA A 78 -2.16 24.32 -8.29
CA ALA A 78 -0.90 24.78 -8.84
C ALA A 78 0.23 23.78 -8.56
N ALA A 79 0.34 23.30 -7.32
CA ALA A 79 1.28 22.28 -6.92
C ALA A 79 1.06 20.95 -7.69
N ARG A 80 -0.19 20.49 -7.85
CA ARG A 80 -0.55 19.32 -8.68
C ARG A 80 -0.07 19.46 -10.11
N ARG A 81 -0.26 20.64 -10.71
CA ARG A 81 0.25 20.93 -12.07
C ARG A 81 1.78 20.94 -12.12
N ALA A 82 2.45 21.47 -11.10
CA ALA A 82 3.91 21.46 -11.03
C ALA A 82 4.45 20.02 -10.96
N VAL A 83 3.90 19.19 -10.08
CA VAL A 83 4.23 17.76 -9.99
C VAL A 83 3.96 17.03 -11.29
N SER A 84 2.83 17.27 -11.95
CA SER A 84 2.52 16.65 -13.25
C SER A 84 3.54 17.03 -14.33
N ARG A 85 4.05 18.26 -14.32
CA ARG A 85 5.07 18.72 -15.29
C ARG A 85 6.48 18.21 -14.97
N SER A 86 6.78 17.93 -13.70
CA SER A 86 8.10 17.45 -13.28
C SER A 86 8.47 16.07 -13.82
N GLY A 87 7.49 15.32 -14.35
CA GLY A 87 7.67 13.94 -14.79
C GLY A 87 7.78 12.95 -13.64
N ASP A 88 7.56 13.37 -12.39
CA ASP A 88 7.49 12.45 -11.25
C ASP A 88 6.23 11.60 -11.35
N ARG A 89 6.43 10.38 -11.82
CA ARG A 89 5.35 9.39 -12.04
C ARG A 89 4.59 9.05 -10.76
N TRP A 90 5.24 9.16 -9.61
CA TRP A 90 4.74 8.75 -8.31
C TRP A 90 4.50 9.92 -7.36
N GLY A 91 4.86 11.13 -7.79
CA GLY A 91 4.58 12.34 -7.03
C GLY A 91 3.10 12.59 -6.89
N ALA A 92 2.68 13.01 -5.70
CA ALA A 92 1.31 13.35 -5.38
C ALA A 92 1.24 14.64 -4.55
N VAL A 93 0.12 15.36 -4.64
CA VAL A 93 -0.16 16.52 -3.77
C VAL A 93 -1.53 16.30 -3.15
N TYR A 94 -1.57 16.41 -1.84
CA TYR A 94 -2.74 16.24 -0.99
C TYR A 94 -3.14 17.58 -0.38
N SER A 95 -4.45 17.88 -0.31
CA SER A 95 -4.92 18.92 0.61
C SER A 95 -4.61 18.51 2.06
N PRO A 96 -4.72 19.43 3.05
CA PRO A 96 -4.53 19.06 4.44
C PRO A 96 -5.44 17.90 4.87
N GLU A 97 -6.71 17.90 4.43
CA GLU A 97 -7.69 16.88 4.74
C GLU A 97 -7.37 15.55 4.06
N GLU A 98 -7.03 15.57 2.77
CA GLU A 98 -6.62 14.37 2.02
C GLU A 98 -5.37 13.72 2.63
N TYR A 99 -4.42 14.56 3.13
CA TYR A 99 -3.22 14.04 3.77
C TYR A 99 -3.51 13.44 5.15
N GLU A 100 -4.43 14.02 5.91
CA GLU A 100 -4.87 13.45 7.18
C GLU A 100 -5.49 12.06 6.98
N GLU A 101 -6.38 11.89 6.00
CA GLU A 101 -6.97 10.59 5.64
C GLU A 101 -5.91 9.58 5.16
N PHE A 102 -4.94 10.06 4.36
CA PHE A 102 -3.82 9.24 3.93
C PHE A 102 -2.96 8.77 5.12
N ALA A 103 -2.61 9.69 6.03
CA ALA A 103 -1.86 9.39 7.25
C ALA A 103 -2.62 8.41 8.15
N GLU A 104 -3.94 8.57 8.31
CA GLU A 104 -4.79 7.60 9.02
C GLU A 104 -4.71 6.20 8.41
N THR A 105 -4.66 6.11 7.09
CA THR A 105 -4.52 4.82 6.39
C THR A 105 -3.17 4.16 6.68
N LEU A 106 -2.09 4.95 6.76
CA LEU A 106 -0.75 4.47 7.15
C LEU A 106 -0.67 4.08 8.63
N ASP A 107 -1.47 4.71 9.49
CA ASP A 107 -1.64 4.31 10.89
C ASP A 107 -2.48 3.02 11.05
N GLY A 108 -2.92 2.40 9.94
CA GLY A 108 -3.75 1.19 9.95
C GLY A 108 -5.23 1.48 10.22
N GLY A 109 -5.60 2.77 10.32
CA GLY A 109 -6.96 3.23 10.54
C GLY A 109 -7.71 3.54 9.24
N TYR A 110 -9.00 3.65 9.35
CA TYR A 110 -9.86 4.26 8.33
C TYR A 110 -11.14 4.79 8.99
N THR A 111 -11.67 5.87 8.44
CA THR A 111 -12.98 6.37 8.86
C THR A 111 -14.07 5.62 8.11
N GLY A 112 -15.08 5.12 8.84
CA GLY A 112 -16.16 4.36 8.23
C GLY A 112 -17.13 3.76 9.24
N VAL A 113 -17.97 2.82 8.76
CA VAL A 113 -18.99 2.17 9.58
C VAL A 113 -18.70 0.68 9.86
N GLY A 114 -17.62 0.12 9.28
CA GLY A 114 -17.16 -1.23 9.57
C GLY A 114 -17.92 -2.33 8.83
N LEU A 115 -18.30 -2.10 7.57
CA LEU A 115 -18.84 -3.13 6.68
C LEU A 115 -18.01 -3.29 5.41
N TRP A 116 -18.00 -4.49 4.86
CA TRP A 116 -17.44 -4.83 3.55
C TRP A 116 -18.59 -5.14 2.59
N ALA A 117 -18.50 -4.63 1.38
CA ALA A 117 -19.52 -4.81 0.37
C ALA A 117 -18.92 -5.31 -0.95
N ARG A 118 -19.73 -6.01 -1.73
CA ARG A 118 -19.41 -6.38 -3.12
C ARG A 118 -20.59 -6.04 -4.03
N GLU A 119 -20.31 -5.81 -5.28
CA GLU A 119 -21.33 -5.76 -6.31
C GLU A 119 -21.63 -7.19 -6.80
N ARG A 120 -22.90 -7.53 -6.92
CA ARG A 120 -23.35 -8.77 -7.52
C ARG A 120 -24.64 -8.51 -8.31
N SER A 121 -24.56 -8.66 -9.62
CA SER A 121 -25.70 -8.46 -10.53
C SER A 121 -26.38 -7.09 -10.38
N GLY A 122 -25.57 -6.02 -10.32
CA GLY A 122 -26.03 -4.64 -10.18
C GLY A 122 -26.48 -4.26 -8.77
N ARG A 123 -26.29 -5.13 -7.78
CA ARG A 123 -26.70 -4.91 -6.39
C ARG A 123 -25.49 -4.89 -5.47
N ILE A 124 -25.55 -4.07 -4.43
CA ILE A 124 -24.50 -4.01 -3.41
C ILE A 124 -24.90 -4.90 -2.23
N GLU A 125 -24.13 -5.93 -1.98
CA GLU A 125 -24.34 -6.92 -0.93
C GLU A 125 -23.25 -6.77 0.16
N VAL A 126 -23.64 -6.73 1.43
CA VAL A 126 -22.74 -6.76 2.57
C VAL A 126 -22.13 -8.17 2.66
N THR A 127 -20.81 -8.27 2.57
CA THR A 127 -20.10 -9.55 2.64
C THR A 127 -19.58 -9.89 4.02
N ARG A 128 -19.24 -8.86 4.81
CA ARG A 128 -18.74 -8.98 6.18
C ARG A 128 -19.07 -7.72 6.97
N VAL A 129 -19.19 -7.86 8.27
CA VAL A 129 -19.30 -6.77 9.25
C VAL A 129 -18.25 -7.00 10.33
N GLY A 130 -17.47 -5.99 10.65
CA GLY A 130 -16.44 -6.04 11.71
C GLY A 130 -17.09 -6.06 13.09
N GLY A 131 -16.53 -6.84 14.01
CA GLY A 131 -16.95 -6.82 15.41
C GLY A 131 -16.66 -5.46 16.08
N GLY A 132 -17.54 -4.99 16.96
CA GLY A 132 -17.34 -3.72 17.67
C GLY A 132 -17.38 -2.48 16.78
N THR A 133 -18.04 -2.55 15.62
CA THR A 133 -18.18 -1.44 14.69
C THR A 133 -19.60 -0.89 14.67
N PRO A 134 -19.81 0.37 14.24
CA PRO A 134 -21.14 0.95 14.13
C PRO A 134 -22.14 0.10 13.33
N ALA A 135 -21.69 -0.58 12.29
CA ALA A 135 -22.52 -1.48 11.50
C ALA A 135 -22.94 -2.75 12.30
N ALA A 136 -22.03 -3.30 13.11
CA ALA A 136 -22.33 -4.43 13.97
C ALA A 136 -23.34 -4.06 15.08
N ASP A 137 -23.14 -2.91 15.71
CA ASP A 137 -24.02 -2.40 16.78
C ASP A 137 -25.44 -2.15 16.26
N ALA A 138 -25.58 -1.72 15.00
CA ALA A 138 -26.86 -1.58 14.32
C ALA A 138 -27.47 -2.90 13.83
N GLY A 139 -26.83 -4.04 14.08
CA GLY A 139 -27.34 -5.35 13.69
C GLY A 139 -27.30 -5.65 12.19
N ILE A 140 -26.48 -4.92 11.44
CA ILE A 140 -26.17 -5.21 10.02
C ILE A 140 -25.38 -6.52 9.96
N ARG A 141 -25.63 -7.35 8.94
CA ARG A 141 -25.01 -8.68 8.81
C ARG A 141 -24.58 -8.95 7.36
N ALA A 142 -23.68 -9.89 7.20
CA ALA A 142 -23.40 -10.45 5.88
C ALA A 142 -24.67 -11.00 5.24
N GLY A 143 -24.85 -10.76 3.95
CA GLY A 143 -26.06 -11.07 3.18
C GLY A 143 -27.11 -9.95 3.14
N ASP A 144 -26.95 -8.88 3.92
CA ASP A 144 -27.79 -7.70 3.77
C ASP A 144 -27.48 -6.99 2.44
N ARG A 145 -28.49 -6.42 1.82
CA ARG A 145 -28.34 -5.59 0.64
C ARG A 145 -28.33 -4.13 1.05
N LEU A 146 -27.33 -3.39 0.60
CA LEU A 146 -27.29 -1.93 0.70
C LEU A 146 -28.04 -1.33 -0.50
N ARG A 147 -29.06 -0.54 -0.25
CA ARG A 147 -29.92 0.09 -1.28
C ARG A 147 -29.60 1.55 -1.50
N SER A 148 -29.26 2.25 -0.43
CA SER A 148 -28.95 3.68 -0.51
C SER A 148 -27.99 4.11 0.60
N VAL A 149 -27.24 5.17 0.33
CA VAL A 149 -26.38 5.89 1.27
C VAL A 149 -26.77 7.36 1.20
N ASP A 150 -27.14 7.96 2.34
CA ASP A 150 -27.63 9.33 2.47
C ASP A 150 -28.73 9.71 1.45
N GLY A 151 -29.61 8.75 1.17
CA GLY A 151 -30.69 8.89 0.19
C GLY A 151 -30.31 8.62 -1.26
N ALA A 152 -29.02 8.57 -1.60
CA ALA A 152 -28.56 8.22 -2.94
C ALA A 152 -28.65 6.71 -3.16
N THR A 153 -29.34 6.26 -4.22
CA THR A 153 -29.41 4.85 -4.60
C THR A 153 -28.03 4.34 -5.03
N VAL A 154 -27.65 3.15 -4.53
CA VAL A 154 -26.34 2.54 -4.83
C VAL A 154 -26.41 1.41 -5.84
N ASP A 155 -27.58 0.95 -6.24
CA ASP A 155 -27.74 -0.07 -7.27
C ASP A 155 -27.14 0.39 -8.61
N GLY A 156 -26.36 -0.48 -9.24
CA GLY A 156 -25.68 -0.19 -10.50
C GLY A 156 -24.45 0.71 -10.38
N ARG A 157 -24.11 1.19 -9.19
CA ARG A 157 -22.89 1.99 -8.98
C ARG A 157 -21.67 1.09 -8.77
N PRO A 158 -20.47 1.53 -9.21
CA PRO A 158 -19.22 0.86 -8.85
C PRO A 158 -19.04 0.79 -7.33
N VAL A 159 -18.49 -0.32 -6.81
CA VAL A 159 -18.25 -0.51 -5.37
C VAL A 159 -17.38 0.61 -4.79
N THR A 160 -16.41 1.11 -5.56
CA THR A 160 -15.53 2.21 -5.16
C THR A 160 -16.32 3.50 -4.85
N GLU A 161 -17.30 3.84 -5.67
CA GLU A 161 -18.18 5.00 -5.45
C GLU A 161 -19.05 4.79 -4.20
N VAL A 162 -19.56 3.59 -3.99
CA VAL A 162 -20.34 3.28 -2.78
C VAL A 162 -19.48 3.36 -1.52
N VAL A 163 -18.22 2.94 -1.58
CA VAL A 163 -17.28 3.07 -0.46
C VAL A 163 -16.99 4.54 -0.18
N SER A 164 -16.79 5.37 -1.21
CA SER A 164 -16.62 6.82 -1.06
C SER A 164 -17.82 7.47 -0.35
N LEU A 165 -19.05 7.14 -0.77
CA LEU A 165 -20.26 7.60 -0.10
C LEU A 165 -20.35 7.16 1.38
N LEU A 166 -19.98 5.90 1.66
CA LEU A 166 -19.98 5.36 3.04
C LEU A 166 -18.97 6.08 3.93
N ARG A 167 -17.82 6.44 3.40
CA ARG A 167 -16.78 7.22 4.09
C ARG A 167 -17.17 8.70 4.20
N GLY A 168 -17.86 9.22 3.18
CA GLY A 168 -18.20 10.63 3.07
C GLY A 168 -17.11 11.47 2.41
N ASP A 169 -16.28 10.84 1.56
CA ASP A 169 -15.12 11.49 0.92
C ASP A 169 -15.53 12.79 0.18
N ASP A 170 -16.70 12.77 -0.49
CA ASP A 170 -17.22 13.96 -1.20
C ASP A 170 -17.92 14.98 -0.30
N THR A 171 -18.17 14.65 0.97
CA THR A 171 -18.99 15.48 1.90
C THR A 171 -18.24 15.91 3.17
N GLY A 172 -16.92 15.66 3.23
CA GLY A 172 -16.10 15.94 4.42
C GLY A 172 -16.46 15.01 5.60
N GLY A 173 -16.78 13.76 5.29
CA GLY A 173 -17.15 12.75 6.29
C GLY A 173 -15.97 12.33 7.14
N SER A 174 -15.84 12.91 8.34
CA SER A 174 -14.85 12.52 9.35
C SER A 174 -15.46 11.59 10.41
N ALA A 175 -14.60 11.01 11.24
CA ALA A 175 -15.05 10.25 12.40
C ALA A 175 -15.97 11.10 13.29
N GLY A 176 -17.11 10.54 13.71
CA GLY A 176 -18.15 11.25 14.44
C GLY A 176 -19.27 11.84 13.58
N THR A 177 -19.12 11.96 12.26
CA THR A 177 -20.21 12.33 11.35
C THR A 177 -21.21 11.19 11.18
N THR A 178 -22.41 11.47 10.71
CA THR A 178 -23.45 10.45 10.50
C THR A 178 -23.58 10.10 9.03
N VAL A 179 -23.97 8.83 8.78
CA VAL A 179 -24.37 8.34 7.46
C VAL A 179 -25.66 7.54 7.60
N ARG A 180 -26.62 7.76 6.70
CA ARG A 180 -27.89 7.05 6.67
C ARG A 180 -27.87 5.97 5.61
N LEU A 181 -28.07 4.71 6.03
CA LEU A 181 -28.09 3.54 5.14
C LEU A 181 -29.51 3.07 4.92
N GLY A 182 -29.90 2.82 3.68
CA GLY A 182 -31.08 2.06 3.34
C GLY A 182 -30.70 0.59 3.09
N LEU A 183 -31.32 -0.31 3.81
CA LEU A 183 -30.95 -1.73 3.87
C LEU A 183 -32.12 -2.64 3.54
N GLU A 184 -31.83 -3.87 3.07
CA GLU A 184 -32.81 -4.91 2.77
C GLU A 184 -32.27 -6.29 3.21
N ARG A 185 -33.12 -7.05 3.92
CA ARG A 185 -32.84 -8.45 4.32
C ARG A 185 -34.07 -9.30 4.04
N GLY A 186 -34.02 -10.14 3.02
CA GLY A 186 -35.19 -10.87 2.53
C GLY A 186 -36.29 -9.90 2.06
N THR A 187 -37.45 -9.91 2.69
CA THR A 187 -38.58 -9.00 2.40
C THR A 187 -38.58 -7.73 3.25
N ARG A 188 -37.73 -7.66 4.27
CA ARG A 188 -37.68 -6.51 5.18
C ARG A 188 -36.77 -5.42 4.61
N THR A 189 -37.28 -4.20 4.54
CA THR A 189 -36.50 -2.99 4.24
C THR A 189 -36.54 -2.05 5.46
N TRP A 190 -35.39 -1.42 5.76
CA TRP A 190 -35.29 -0.44 6.84
C TRP A 190 -34.20 0.57 6.57
N SER A 191 -34.10 1.59 7.38
CA SER A 191 -33.01 2.56 7.36
C SER A 191 -32.34 2.61 8.70
N GLU A 192 -31.01 2.71 8.70
CA GLU A 192 -30.19 2.94 9.88
C GLU A 192 -29.38 4.21 9.71
N THR A 193 -29.23 4.96 10.80
CA THR A 193 -28.32 6.12 10.86
C THR A 193 -27.15 5.73 11.73
N LEU A 194 -25.98 5.61 11.13
CA LEU A 194 -24.75 5.21 11.79
C LEU A 194 -23.85 6.43 11.98
N ARG A 195 -23.07 6.41 13.07
CA ARG A 195 -21.99 7.38 13.26
C ARG A 195 -20.70 6.78 12.71
N ARG A 196 -20.05 7.46 11.79
CA ARG A 196 -18.72 7.04 11.32
C ARG A 196 -17.75 7.00 12.49
N ALA A 197 -16.94 5.98 12.56
CA ALA A 197 -15.91 5.81 13.58
C ALA A 197 -14.55 5.63 12.94
N ARG A 198 -13.49 5.96 13.69
CA ARG A 198 -12.14 5.54 13.34
C ARG A 198 -12.03 4.05 13.67
N LEU A 199 -11.76 3.25 12.67
CA LEU A 199 -11.70 1.80 12.74
C LEU A 199 -10.29 1.34 12.35
N SER A 200 -9.81 0.27 12.96
CA SER A 200 -8.56 -0.38 12.55
C SER A 200 -8.83 -1.45 11.49
N ARG A 201 -7.86 -1.68 10.62
CA ARG A 201 -7.80 -2.85 9.74
C ARG A 201 -6.81 -3.83 10.29
N ASP A 202 -7.19 -5.10 10.32
CA ASP A 202 -6.21 -6.17 10.46
C ASP A 202 -5.40 -6.24 9.16
N THR A 203 -4.19 -5.69 9.18
CA THR A 203 -3.29 -5.70 8.02
C THR A 203 -2.43 -6.94 7.96
N VAL A 204 -2.27 -7.62 9.08
CA VAL A 204 -1.65 -8.94 9.19
C VAL A 204 -2.70 -9.94 9.64
N THR A 205 -2.79 -11.08 8.96
CA THR A 205 -3.66 -12.20 9.35
C THR A 205 -2.86 -13.49 9.34
N VAL A 206 -3.14 -14.37 10.29
CA VAL A 206 -2.45 -15.65 10.46
C VAL A 206 -3.46 -16.77 10.30
N ASP A 207 -3.17 -17.69 9.39
CA ASP A 207 -3.96 -18.89 9.14
C ASP A 207 -3.05 -20.13 9.26
N GLU A 208 -3.60 -21.22 9.79
CA GLU A 208 -2.91 -22.51 9.86
C GLU A 208 -3.43 -23.43 8.75
N LEU A 209 -2.51 -24.06 8.03
CA LEU A 209 -2.84 -25.04 7.01
C LEU A 209 -2.39 -26.44 7.43
N PRO A 210 -3.03 -27.50 6.88
CA PRO A 210 -2.57 -28.87 7.11
C PRO A 210 -1.09 -29.06 6.73
N GLY A 211 -0.34 -29.83 7.52
CA GLY A 211 1.09 -30.10 7.29
C GLY A 211 2.00 -29.13 8.03
N GLU A 212 1.57 -28.57 9.14
CA GLU A 212 2.35 -27.66 10.00
C GLU A 212 2.84 -26.44 9.21
N ILE A 213 1.92 -25.76 8.53
CA ILE A 213 2.22 -24.57 7.73
C ILE A 213 1.45 -23.39 8.32
N THR A 214 2.19 -22.37 8.73
CA THR A 214 1.63 -21.08 9.15
C THR A 214 1.66 -20.11 7.98
N VAL A 215 0.51 -19.55 7.61
CA VAL A 215 0.38 -18.53 6.58
C VAL A 215 0.25 -17.18 7.25
N VAL A 216 1.24 -16.32 7.06
CA VAL A 216 1.23 -14.94 7.52
C VAL A 216 0.94 -14.06 6.30
N LYS A 217 -0.28 -13.55 6.21
CA LYS A 217 -0.69 -12.66 5.12
C LYS A 217 -0.58 -11.21 5.57
N VAL A 218 0.16 -10.41 4.79
CA VAL A 218 0.32 -8.98 5.01
C VAL A 218 -0.37 -8.23 3.88
N ALA A 219 -1.47 -7.54 4.18
CA ALA A 219 -2.24 -6.80 3.19
C ALA A 219 -1.63 -5.42 2.86
N ALA A 220 -0.98 -4.78 3.83
CA ALA A 220 -0.25 -3.52 3.69
C ALA A 220 0.72 -3.35 4.86
N PHE A 221 1.75 -2.53 4.67
CA PHE A 221 2.68 -2.14 5.74
C PHE A 221 2.20 -0.87 6.42
N THR A 222 1.32 -1.03 7.39
CA THR A 222 0.82 0.03 8.27
C THR A 222 1.57 0.00 9.60
N LYS A 223 1.46 1.06 10.39
CA LYS A 223 2.12 1.17 11.69
C LYS A 223 1.80 -0.03 12.59
N GLY A 224 2.85 -0.70 13.08
CA GLY A 224 2.78 -1.89 13.92
C GLY A 224 2.70 -3.22 13.14
N SER A 225 2.46 -3.19 11.83
CA SER A 225 2.36 -4.42 11.03
C SER A 225 3.65 -5.24 10.99
N GLY A 226 4.81 -4.59 11.08
CA GLY A 226 6.10 -5.27 11.16
C GLY A 226 6.25 -6.09 12.45
N ASP A 227 5.81 -5.54 13.58
CA ASP A 227 5.80 -6.24 14.86
C ASP A 227 4.78 -7.38 14.86
N GLU A 228 3.59 -7.17 14.28
CA GLU A 228 2.59 -8.24 14.12
C GLU A 228 3.14 -9.42 13.30
N VAL A 229 3.92 -9.17 12.23
CA VAL A 229 4.62 -10.23 11.49
C VAL A 229 5.65 -10.94 12.37
N ARG A 230 6.43 -10.18 13.16
CA ARG A 230 7.43 -10.74 14.07
C ARG A 230 6.78 -11.64 15.13
N ASP A 231 5.67 -11.19 15.70
CA ASP A 231 4.91 -11.96 16.69
C ASP A 231 4.31 -13.23 16.06
N ALA A 232 3.70 -13.12 14.88
CA ALA A 232 3.17 -14.27 14.14
C ALA A 232 4.25 -15.34 13.86
N VAL A 233 5.47 -14.91 13.48
CA VAL A 233 6.60 -15.83 13.27
C VAL A 233 7.05 -16.49 14.58
N ARG A 234 7.06 -15.74 15.68
CA ARG A 234 7.46 -16.24 17.00
C ARG A 234 6.44 -17.24 17.59
N GLU A 235 5.16 -16.97 17.37
CA GLU A 235 4.05 -17.79 17.86
C GLU A 235 3.78 -19.03 17.00
N ALA A 236 4.30 -19.07 15.78
CA ALA A 236 4.18 -20.23 14.89
C ALA A 236 4.77 -21.49 15.56
N PRO A 237 4.12 -22.67 15.42
CA PRO A 237 4.59 -23.93 16.02
C PRO A 237 6.03 -24.24 15.65
N ASP A 238 6.75 -24.88 16.58
CA ASP A 238 8.13 -25.32 16.32
C ASP A 238 8.19 -26.27 15.13
N GLY A 239 9.11 -26.00 14.19
CA GLY A 239 9.26 -26.78 12.95
C GLY A 239 8.26 -26.46 11.85
N ALA A 240 7.24 -25.62 12.11
CA ALA A 240 6.30 -25.21 11.07
C ALA A 240 6.98 -24.48 9.93
N GLY A 241 6.63 -24.81 8.69
CA GLY A 241 6.98 -24.01 7.52
C GLY A 241 6.17 -22.73 7.46
N ILE A 242 6.75 -21.63 7.03
CA ILE A 242 6.07 -20.33 6.95
C ILE A 242 5.81 -19.96 5.49
N VAL A 243 4.57 -19.53 5.22
CA VAL A 243 4.19 -18.85 3.99
C VAL A 243 3.95 -17.38 4.31
N LEU A 244 4.79 -16.49 3.79
CA LEU A 244 4.56 -15.04 3.82
C LEU A 244 3.77 -14.63 2.58
N ASP A 245 2.48 -14.32 2.74
CA ASP A 245 1.61 -13.95 1.61
C ASP A 245 1.56 -12.43 1.43
N LEU A 246 2.29 -11.94 0.43
CA LEU A 246 2.38 -10.52 0.03
C LEU A 246 1.54 -10.22 -1.21
N ARG A 247 0.71 -11.14 -1.68
CA ARG A 247 -0.13 -10.92 -2.86
C ARG A 247 -1.15 -9.82 -2.60
N GLY A 248 -1.23 -8.87 -3.54
CA GLY A 248 -2.07 -7.69 -3.43
C GLY A 248 -1.59 -6.66 -2.39
N ASN A 249 -0.42 -6.81 -1.80
CA ASN A 249 0.17 -5.84 -0.88
C ASN A 249 0.76 -4.66 -1.67
N SER A 250 0.11 -3.51 -1.62
CA SER A 250 0.54 -2.30 -2.34
C SER A 250 1.71 -1.56 -1.70
N GLY A 251 2.31 -2.09 -0.63
CA GLY A 251 3.38 -1.45 0.12
C GLY A 251 2.90 -0.77 1.39
N GLY A 252 3.40 0.40 1.68
CA GLY A 252 3.14 1.19 2.88
C GLY A 252 4.44 1.69 3.49
N LEU A 253 4.54 1.69 4.82
CA LEU A 253 5.70 2.19 5.55
C LEU A 253 6.93 1.30 5.35
N VAL A 254 8.00 1.88 4.82
CA VAL A 254 9.27 1.16 4.60
C VAL A 254 9.85 0.63 5.93
N ALA A 255 9.73 1.41 7.01
CA ALA A 255 10.18 0.97 8.32
C ALA A 255 9.50 -0.33 8.78
N GLU A 256 8.20 -0.46 8.54
CA GLU A 256 7.44 -1.67 8.87
C GLU A 256 7.87 -2.89 8.03
N ALA A 257 8.15 -2.67 6.74
CA ALA A 257 8.69 -3.73 5.90
C ALA A 257 10.09 -4.17 6.34
N VAL A 258 10.92 -3.26 6.85
CA VAL A 258 12.24 -3.59 7.43
C VAL A 258 12.09 -4.35 8.75
N THR A 259 11.14 -3.94 9.60
CA THR A 259 10.80 -4.68 10.83
C THR A 259 10.28 -6.09 10.50
N ALA A 260 9.42 -6.22 9.50
CA ALA A 260 8.97 -7.54 9.01
C ALA A 260 10.13 -8.37 8.42
N ALA A 261 11.10 -7.75 7.72
CA ALA A 261 12.30 -8.44 7.25
C ALA A 261 13.12 -8.99 8.42
N SER A 262 13.18 -8.24 9.54
CA SER A 262 13.89 -8.65 10.75
C SER A 262 13.26 -9.86 11.46
N ALA A 263 12.00 -10.21 11.14
CA ALA A 263 11.42 -11.45 11.61
C ALA A 263 12.09 -12.70 10.99
N PHE A 264 12.66 -12.55 9.80
CA PHE A 264 13.23 -13.67 9.01
C PHE A 264 14.73 -13.59 8.76
N LEU A 265 15.36 -12.46 9.07
CA LEU A 265 16.77 -12.19 8.83
C LEU A 265 17.50 -11.96 10.15
N ASP A 266 18.70 -12.51 10.29
CA ASP A 266 19.58 -12.20 11.42
C ASP A 266 20.53 -11.06 11.04
N GLY A 267 20.04 -9.84 11.19
CA GLY A 267 20.76 -8.63 10.81
C GLY A 267 21.05 -8.53 9.30
N GLY A 268 21.90 -7.59 8.93
CA GLY A 268 22.42 -7.39 7.58
C GLY A 268 21.51 -6.57 6.67
N LEU A 269 21.95 -6.36 5.44
CA LEU A 269 21.34 -5.43 4.49
C LEU A 269 19.97 -5.93 4.00
N VAL A 270 18.99 -5.04 4.04
CA VAL A 270 17.64 -5.21 3.47
C VAL A 270 17.53 -4.49 2.13
N ALA A 271 17.99 -3.25 2.06
CA ALA A 271 18.02 -2.47 0.83
C ALA A 271 18.98 -1.30 0.96
N THR A 272 19.38 -0.73 -0.18
CA THR A 272 19.98 0.61 -0.23
C THR A 272 19.07 1.54 -1.02
N TYR A 273 19.11 2.83 -0.72
CA TYR A 273 18.41 3.85 -1.49
C TYR A 273 19.22 5.13 -1.58
N ASP A 274 19.07 5.84 -2.69
CA ASP A 274 19.80 7.08 -2.93
C ASP A 274 18.89 8.26 -2.61
N VAL A 275 19.35 9.16 -1.74
CA VAL A 275 18.71 10.46 -1.46
C VAL A 275 19.75 11.54 -1.67
N GLU A 276 19.49 12.48 -2.56
CA GLU A 276 20.38 13.63 -2.85
C GLU A 276 21.81 13.24 -3.21
N GLY A 277 22.00 12.06 -3.82
CA GLY A 277 23.32 11.55 -4.19
C GLY A 277 24.05 10.85 -3.04
N GLU A 278 23.44 10.76 -1.86
CA GLU A 278 23.93 9.96 -0.75
C GLU A 278 23.22 8.61 -0.72
N GLN A 279 24.00 7.53 -0.71
CA GLN A 279 23.45 6.19 -0.54
C GLN A 279 23.24 5.89 0.94
N ARG A 280 22.01 5.51 1.27
CA ARG A 280 21.62 5.06 2.60
C ARG A 280 21.29 3.58 2.59
N ALA A 281 21.57 2.88 3.68
CA ALA A 281 21.33 1.47 3.84
C ALA A 281 20.27 1.20 4.90
N LEU A 282 19.36 0.27 4.61
CA LEU A 282 18.38 -0.27 5.52
C LEU A 282 18.85 -1.65 5.97
N HIS A 283 18.89 -1.89 7.27
CA HIS A 283 19.36 -3.14 7.85
C HIS A 283 18.25 -3.80 8.67
N ALA A 284 18.19 -5.11 8.59
CA ALA A 284 17.40 -5.91 9.52
C ALA A 284 18.06 -5.89 10.91
N GLU A 285 17.24 -6.01 11.94
CA GLU A 285 17.69 -6.25 13.30
C GLU A 285 18.19 -7.71 13.46
N PRO A 286 19.13 -7.98 14.37
CA PRO A 286 19.55 -9.34 14.67
C PRO A 286 18.44 -10.17 15.35
N GLY A 287 18.52 -11.50 15.23
CA GLY A 287 17.69 -12.44 15.98
C GLY A 287 16.43 -12.91 15.27
N GLY A 288 16.31 -12.65 13.94
CA GLY A 288 15.22 -13.21 13.14
C GLY A 288 15.36 -14.73 12.94
N ASP A 289 14.23 -15.36 12.66
CA ASP A 289 14.17 -16.81 12.37
C ASP A 289 14.79 -17.11 11.00
N THR A 290 15.97 -17.71 11.01
CA THR A 290 16.67 -18.14 9.80
C THR A 290 16.59 -19.65 9.56
N ALA A 291 15.94 -20.40 10.47
CA ALA A 291 15.94 -21.87 10.45
C ALA A 291 14.68 -22.45 9.79
N ARG A 292 13.51 -21.90 10.06
CA ARG A 292 12.25 -22.43 9.50
C ARG A 292 12.20 -22.25 7.98
N PRO A 293 11.73 -23.25 7.23
CA PRO A 293 11.47 -23.09 5.80
C PRO A 293 10.51 -21.95 5.52
N LEU A 294 10.84 -21.07 4.56
CA LEU A 294 10.06 -19.88 4.22
C LEU A 294 9.78 -19.81 2.71
N VAL A 295 8.53 -19.59 2.37
CA VAL A 295 8.07 -19.25 1.01
C VAL A 295 7.39 -17.91 1.04
N ALA A 296 7.76 -17.00 0.13
CA ALA A 296 7.08 -15.72 -0.07
C ALA A 296 6.17 -15.82 -1.30
N LEU A 297 4.88 -15.51 -1.13
CA LEU A 297 3.92 -15.43 -2.24
C LEU A 297 3.79 -14.01 -2.72
N VAL A 298 3.89 -13.81 -4.04
CA VAL A 298 3.84 -12.49 -4.68
C VAL A 298 2.97 -12.50 -5.93
N ASP A 299 2.48 -11.32 -6.33
CA ASP A 299 1.76 -11.12 -7.58
C ASP A 299 1.97 -9.69 -8.14
N GLY A 300 1.30 -9.35 -9.23
CA GLY A 300 1.35 -8.00 -9.81
C GLY A 300 0.79 -6.88 -8.93
N GLY A 301 0.15 -7.20 -7.82
CA GLY A 301 -0.29 -6.25 -6.78
C GLY A 301 0.72 -6.08 -5.65
N THR A 302 1.77 -6.90 -5.60
CA THR A 302 2.90 -6.74 -4.66
C THR A 302 3.75 -5.54 -5.11
N MET A 303 3.80 -4.46 -4.31
CA MET A 303 4.36 -3.17 -4.73
C MET A 303 5.22 -2.51 -3.64
N SER A 304 6.21 -1.70 -4.05
CA SER A 304 6.96 -0.77 -3.18
C SER A 304 7.61 -1.48 -1.97
N ALA A 305 7.25 -1.13 -0.74
CA ALA A 305 7.80 -1.73 0.48
C ALA A 305 7.66 -3.28 0.52
N ALA A 306 6.62 -3.84 -0.10
CA ALA A 306 6.47 -5.29 -0.24
C ALA A 306 7.50 -5.89 -1.22
N GLU A 307 7.87 -5.15 -2.26
CA GLU A 307 8.94 -5.55 -3.18
C GLU A 307 10.32 -5.43 -2.54
N LEU A 308 10.50 -4.43 -1.67
CA LEU A 308 11.73 -4.26 -0.89
C LEU A 308 11.95 -5.49 0.01
N LEU A 309 10.94 -5.88 0.78
CA LEU A 309 10.99 -7.09 1.61
C LEU A 309 11.23 -8.35 0.78
N THR A 310 10.46 -8.53 -0.30
CA THR A 310 10.59 -9.67 -1.21
C THR A 310 12.01 -9.78 -1.78
N GLY A 311 12.55 -8.66 -2.29
CA GLY A 311 13.90 -8.60 -2.85
C GLY A 311 14.98 -8.90 -1.83
N ALA A 312 14.80 -8.46 -0.58
CA ALA A 312 15.74 -8.78 0.51
C ALA A 312 15.73 -10.28 0.82
N LEU A 313 14.57 -10.88 0.98
CA LEU A 313 14.44 -12.31 1.28
C LEU A 313 14.98 -13.19 0.14
N GLN A 314 14.70 -12.81 -1.11
CA GLN A 314 15.19 -13.52 -2.29
C GLN A 314 16.71 -13.41 -2.44
N ASP A 315 17.27 -12.19 -2.42
CA ASP A 315 18.69 -11.95 -2.63
C ASP A 315 19.58 -12.58 -1.55
N ARG A 316 19.03 -12.72 -0.35
CA ARG A 316 19.72 -13.35 0.77
C ARG A 316 19.48 -14.86 0.86
N GLY A 317 18.78 -15.44 -0.12
CA GLY A 317 18.46 -16.87 -0.14
C GLY A 317 17.62 -17.34 1.04
N ARG A 318 16.87 -16.40 1.69
CA ARG A 318 16.08 -16.72 2.88
C ARG A 318 14.74 -17.35 2.53
N ALA A 319 14.12 -16.93 1.44
CA ALA A 319 12.82 -17.42 1.00
C ALA A 319 12.85 -17.86 -0.46
N VAL A 320 12.08 -18.88 -0.79
CA VAL A 320 11.69 -19.16 -2.17
C VAL A 320 10.52 -18.27 -2.54
N VAL A 321 10.68 -17.42 -3.55
CA VAL A 321 9.63 -16.51 -4.02
C VAL A 321 8.77 -17.19 -5.07
N VAL A 322 7.46 -17.28 -4.83
CA VAL A 322 6.50 -18.01 -5.66
C VAL A 322 5.36 -17.11 -6.08
N GLY A 323 4.98 -17.15 -7.35
CA GLY A 323 3.84 -16.36 -7.83
C GLY A 323 4.03 -15.78 -9.21
N SER A 324 3.70 -14.54 -9.41
CA SER A 324 3.97 -13.79 -10.64
C SER A 324 4.84 -12.58 -10.35
N ARG A 325 5.43 -12.01 -11.43
CA ARG A 325 6.26 -10.80 -11.31
C ARG A 325 5.52 -9.69 -10.57
N THR A 326 6.23 -9.02 -9.65
CA THR A 326 5.70 -7.91 -8.87
C THR A 326 5.57 -6.63 -9.70
N PHE A 327 4.99 -5.60 -9.13
CA PHE A 327 4.58 -4.38 -9.84
C PHE A 327 5.75 -3.58 -10.45
N GLY A 328 6.82 -3.36 -9.70
CA GLY A 328 7.98 -2.57 -10.14
C GLY A 328 7.93 -1.10 -9.69
N LYS A 329 7.57 -0.83 -8.45
CA LYS A 329 7.69 0.50 -7.83
C LYS A 329 8.93 0.54 -6.93
N GLY A 330 10.07 0.90 -7.50
CA GLY A 330 11.34 1.04 -6.77
C GLY A 330 11.65 2.44 -6.26
N SER A 331 10.71 3.38 -6.40
CA SER A 331 10.86 4.76 -5.97
C SER A 331 10.53 4.94 -4.49
N VAL A 332 11.20 5.92 -3.87
CA VAL A 332 10.98 6.36 -2.49
C VAL A 332 10.42 7.77 -2.53
N GLN A 333 9.26 8.00 -1.89
CA GLN A 333 8.66 9.31 -1.75
C GLN A 333 8.85 9.83 -0.33
N VAL A 334 8.98 11.16 -0.22
CA VAL A 334 9.04 11.86 1.07
C VAL A 334 8.00 12.99 1.05
N PRO A 335 7.17 13.11 2.09
CA PRO A 335 6.22 14.21 2.21
C PRO A 335 6.95 15.52 2.56
N GLY A 336 6.59 16.61 1.88
CA GLY A 336 6.99 17.97 2.18
C GLY A 336 5.76 18.86 2.35
N ARG A 337 5.67 19.60 3.47
CA ARG A 337 4.58 20.57 3.67
C ARG A 337 4.77 21.78 2.76
N LEU A 338 3.67 22.21 2.14
CA LEU A 338 3.60 23.42 1.33
C LEU A 338 3.08 24.59 2.17
N PRO A 339 3.25 25.85 1.71
CA PRO A 339 2.90 27.05 2.47
C PRO A 339 1.43 27.17 2.89
N ASP A 340 0.54 26.57 2.12
CA ASP A 340 -0.91 26.53 2.38
C ASP A 340 -1.35 25.40 3.33
N GLY A 341 -0.37 24.61 3.83
CA GLY A 341 -0.62 23.44 4.68
C GLY A 341 -0.88 22.14 3.93
N SER A 342 -1.02 22.18 2.61
CA SER A 342 -1.06 20.98 1.78
C SER A 342 0.28 20.23 1.81
N VAL A 343 0.32 19.00 1.33
CA VAL A 343 1.51 18.14 1.38
C VAL A 343 1.82 17.60 -0.02
N ALA A 344 3.05 17.82 -0.47
CA ALA A 344 3.58 17.19 -1.67
C ALA A 344 4.43 15.97 -1.29
N GLU A 345 4.03 14.78 -1.73
CA GLU A 345 4.88 13.58 -1.71
C GLU A 345 5.63 13.49 -3.02
N LEU A 346 6.95 13.66 -2.98
CA LEU A 346 7.78 13.65 -4.18
C LEU A 346 8.83 12.54 -4.12
N THR A 347 9.15 11.98 -5.28
CA THR A 347 10.21 10.98 -5.41
C THR A 347 11.57 11.60 -5.12
N VAL A 348 12.22 11.13 -4.06
CA VAL A 348 13.56 11.57 -3.64
C VAL A 348 14.67 10.60 -4.07
N GLY A 349 14.32 9.36 -4.39
CA GLY A 349 15.31 8.35 -4.77
C GLY A 349 14.69 7.02 -5.16
N HIS A 350 15.57 6.04 -5.42
CA HIS A 350 15.18 4.69 -5.78
C HIS A 350 15.93 3.69 -4.91
N TYR A 351 15.23 2.66 -4.45
CA TYR A 351 15.88 1.61 -3.68
C TYR A 351 16.43 0.49 -4.60
N ARG A 352 17.45 -0.19 -4.07
CA ARG A 352 18.04 -1.38 -4.66
C ARG A 352 18.03 -2.51 -3.64
N THR A 353 17.83 -3.71 -4.12
CA THR A 353 17.90 -4.91 -3.30
C THR A 353 19.33 -5.15 -2.79
N PRO A 354 19.57 -6.07 -1.84
CA PRO A 354 20.92 -6.36 -1.34
C PRO A 354 21.95 -6.71 -2.41
N SER A 355 21.53 -7.36 -3.50
CA SER A 355 22.41 -7.66 -4.65
C SER A 355 22.61 -6.47 -5.61
N GLY A 356 22.06 -5.29 -5.30
CA GLY A 356 22.16 -4.08 -6.13
C GLY A 356 21.17 -4.00 -7.28
N ARG A 357 20.21 -4.92 -7.39
CA ARG A 357 19.17 -4.90 -8.45
C ARG A 357 18.23 -3.71 -8.25
N SER A 358 17.94 -2.98 -9.33
CA SER A 358 16.87 -1.99 -9.35
C SER A 358 15.52 -2.67 -9.57
N VAL A 359 14.55 -2.33 -8.75
CA VAL A 359 13.17 -2.83 -8.84
C VAL A 359 12.32 -1.92 -9.74
N ASP A 360 12.67 -0.64 -9.84
CA ASP A 360 11.88 0.35 -10.57
C ASP A 360 11.67 -0.01 -12.04
N GLY A 361 10.40 -0.05 -12.46
CA GLY A 361 9.97 -0.44 -13.81
C GLY A 361 10.16 -1.92 -14.16
N ARG A 362 10.75 -2.74 -13.25
CA ARG A 362 11.11 -4.14 -13.51
C ARG A 362 10.37 -5.13 -12.63
N GLY A 363 10.13 -4.78 -11.36
CA GLY A 363 9.61 -5.68 -10.35
C GLY A 363 10.61 -6.77 -9.93
N ILE A 364 10.17 -7.61 -9.01
CA ILE A 364 10.86 -8.84 -8.60
C ILE A 364 10.28 -10.00 -9.42
N THR A 365 11.16 -10.75 -10.08
CA THR A 365 10.78 -11.99 -10.77
C THR A 365 10.78 -13.12 -9.73
N PRO A 366 9.69 -13.88 -9.57
CA PRO A 366 9.66 -15.00 -8.63
C PRO A 366 10.63 -16.11 -9.07
N ASP A 367 11.07 -16.91 -8.10
CA ASP A 367 11.91 -18.10 -8.37
C ASP A 367 11.09 -19.22 -9.03
N LEU A 368 9.78 -19.27 -8.72
CA LEU A 368 8.83 -20.19 -9.34
C LEU A 368 7.56 -19.45 -9.75
N GLU A 369 7.27 -19.42 -11.05
CA GLU A 369 6.04 -18.86 -11.57
C GLU A 369 4.84 -19.75 -11.19
N ALA A 370 3.82 -19.12 -10.59
CA ALA A 370 2.60 -19.77 -10.15
C ALA A 370 1.43 -18.79 -10.19
N GLY A 371 0.32 -19.24 -10.77
CA GLY A 371 -0.95 -18.50 -10.74
C GLY A 371 -1.77 -18.82 -9.49
N GLU A 372 -3.06 -19.12 -9.68
CA GLU A 372 -4.01 -19.46 -8.59
C GLU A 372 -3.55 -20.63 -7.69
N ARG A 373 -2.63 -21.46 -8.16
CA ARG A 373 -2.09 -22.60 -7.42
C ARG A 373 -0.91 -22.25 -6.50
N ALA A 374 -0.51 -20.98 -6.43
CA ALA A 374 0.70 -20.55 -5.71
C ALA A 374 0.73 -21.03 -4.25
N LEU A 375 -0.37 -20.92 -3.50
CA LEU A 375 -0.43 -21.39 -2.12
C LEU A 375 -0.24 -22.91 -1.99
N ARG A 376 -0.80 -23.70 -2.90
CA ARG A 376 -0.59 -25.17 -2.91
C ARG A 376 0.85 -25.53 -3.25
N GLN A 377 1.46 -24.81 -4.18
CA GLN A 377 2.87 -25.01 -4.53
C GLN A 377 3.80 -24.65 -3.37
N ALA A 378 3.49 -23.57 -2.64
CA ALA A 378 4.20 -23.21 -1.41
C ALA A 378 4.21 -24.37 -0.41
N GLY A 379 3.06 -24.98 -0.14
CA GLY A 379 2.99 -26.16 0.73
C GLY A 379 3.85 -27.32 0.27
N THR A 380 3.91 -27.59 -1.05
CA THR A 380 4.77 -28.64 -1.62
C THR A 380 6.27 -28.32 -1.44
N ILE A 381 6.66 -27.05 -1.63
CA ILE A 381 8.03 -26.59 -1.45
C ILE A 381 8.44 -26.73 0.02
N LEU A 382 7.60 -26.24 0.95
CA LEU A 382 7.87 -26.33 2.39
C LEU A 382 8.05 -27.79 2.85
N ALA A 383 7.20 -28.69 2.38
CA ALA A 383 7.34 -30.13 2.67
C ALA A 383 8.64 -30.73 2.11
N GLY A 384 9.23 -30.15 1.07
CA GLY A 384 10.52 -30.53 0.51
C GLY A 384 11.73 -29.93 1.24
N LEU A 385 11.61 -28.74 1.79
CA LEU A 385 12.66 -28.02 2.51
C LEU A 385 12.78 -28.45 3.98
N GLY A 386 11.72 -28.99 4.57
CA GLY A 386 11.69 -29.48 5.97
C GLY A 386 12.16 -30.93 6.16
N ARG A 387 12.81 -31.54 5.15
CA ARG A 387 13.33 -32.92 5.22
C ARG A 387 14.84 -32.96 5.39
#